data_6f39d0db9862c7196e025cc3578c5c4d
#
_entry.id   6f39d0db9862c7196e025cc3578c5c4d
#
_cell.length_a   1.000
_cell.length_b   1.000
_cell.length_c   1.000
_cell.angle_alpha   90.00
_cell.angle_beta   90.00
_cell.angle_gamma   90.00
#
_symmetry.space_group_name_H-M   'P 1'
#
loop_
_entity.id
_entity.type
_entity.pdbx_description
1 polymer ?
#
loop_
_entity_poly.entity_id
_entity_poly.type
_entity_poly.pdbx_seq_one_letter_code
_entity_poly.pdbx_strand_id
1 'polypeptide(L)'
;MLVIYAKLEISARDRVEIEDIRQRFDRLQGRVEPHFTLVFPFAGVPLDDVLDHARSIAAGVAPIPFRLAGVAAVPDPLSPAAHLFLLPDEGDQTISDLHDRLYSGVLARNLHPTAVYLPHVTVGRFERYEDAKTAAASLPAVDIPGRLSVMTIGDFDGEGVEDLHNVRLGAP
;
A
#
# COMPACT_ATOMS: atom_id res chain seq x y z
N MET A 1 3.15 -8.03 -13.87
CA MET A 1 3.79 -8.43 -12.59
C MET A 1 2.73 -8.57 -11.54
N LEU A 2 2.79 -9.63 -10.70
CA LEU A 2 1.85 -9.73 -9.58
C LEU A 2 2.21 -8.75 -8.46
N VAL A 3 1.21 -8.26 -7.75
CA VAL A 3 1.31 -7.38 -6.58
C VAL A 3 0.27 -7.82 -5.56
N ILE A 4 0.53 -7.66 -4.27
CA ILE A 4 -0.49 -7.83 -3.22
C ILE A 4 -0.66 -6.52 -2.47
N TYR A 5 -1.88 -6.04 -2.38
CA TYR A 5 -2.21 -4.78 -1.73
C TYR A 5 -3.55 -4.87 -1.01
N ALA A 6 -3.83 -3.91 -0.15
CA ALA A 6 -5.10 -3.81 0.55
C ALA A 6 -5.72 -2.43 0.31
N LYS A 7 -6.92 -2.41 -0.26
CA LYS A 7 -7.71 -1.19 -0.43
C LYS A 7 -8.22 -0.71 0.92
N LEU A 8 -8.36 0.61 1.07
CA LEU A 8 -8.79 1.22 2.32
C LEU A 8 -10.32 1.11 2.49
N GLU A 9 -10.74 0.51 3.58
CA GLU A 9 -12.14 0.60 4.04
C GLU A 9 -12.25 1.83 4.96
N ILE A 10 -12.61 2.96 4.37
CA ILE A 10 -12.72 4.27 5.00
C ILE A 10 -14.07 4.93 4.66
N SER A 11 -14.43 5.99 5.37
CA SER A 11 -15.65 6.74 5.05
C SER A 11 -15.61 7.39 3.66
N ALA A 12 -16.77 7.68 3.07
CA ALA A 12 -16.83 8.36 1.78
C ALA A 12 -16.20 9.77 1.84
N ARG A 13 -16.32 10.46 2.98
CA ARG A 13 -15.70 11.76 3.22
C ARG A 13 -14.16 11.65 3.18
N ASP A 14 -13.60 10.69 3.90
CA ASP A 14 -12.17 10.50 4.00
C ASP A 14 -11.58 10.05 2.66
N ARG A 15 -12.34 9.27 1.89
CA ARG A 15 -11.94 8.92 0.51
C ARG A 15 -11.83 10.16 -0.37
N VAL A 16 -12.79 11.08 -0.31
CA VAL A 16 -12.72 12.34 -1.04
C VAL A 16 -11.49 13.14 -0.62
N GLU A 17 -11.20 13.23 0.67
CA GLU A 17 -10.00 13.92 1.18
C GLU A 17 -8.70 13.36 0.60
N ILE A 18 -8.54 12.03 0.56
CA ILE A 18 -7.37 11.39 -0.06
C ILE A 18 -7.33 11.66 -1.56
N GLU A 19 -8.45 11.53 -2.27
CA GLU A 19 -8.50 11.73 -3.72
C GLU A 19 -8.25 13.19 -4.12
N ASP A 20 -8.65 14.17 -3.32
CA ASP A 20 -8.34 15.59 -3.52
C ASP A 20 -6.83 15.85 -3.44
N ILE A 21 -6.13 15.18 -2.53
CA ILE A 21 -4.66 15.24 -2.45
C ILE A 21 -4.06 14.58 -3.70
N ARG A 22 -4.52 13.37 -4.04
CA ARG A 22 -4.01 12.61 -5.18
C ARG A 22 -4.24 13.32 -6.51
N GLN A 23 -5.38 13.97 -6.69
CA GLN A 23 -5.67 14.76 -7.89
C GLN A 23 -4.60 15.83 -8.15
N ARG A 24 -4.01 16.37 -7.09
CA ARG A 24 -2.97 17.42 -7.19
C ARG A 24 -1.58 16.87 -7.45
N PHE A 25 -1.27 15.66 -6.97
CA PHE A 25 0.11 15.19 -6.84
C PHE A 25 0.36 13.76 -7.36
N ASP A 26 -0.68 12.97 -7.68
CA ASP A 26 -0.55 11.58 -8.08
C ASP A 26 -1.07 11.35 -9.51
N ARG A 27 -0.17 11.05 -10.44
CA ARG A 27 -0.53 10.75 -11.83
C ARG A 27 -1.34 9.45 -12.01
N LEU A 28 -1.35 8.57 -10.99
CA LEU A 28 -2.12 7.33 -10.99
C LEU A 28 -3.52 7.51 -10.37
N GLN A 29 -3.88 8.72 -9.97
CA GLN A 29 -5.22 9.05 -9.51
C GLN A 29 -6.26 8.67 -10.58
N GLY A 30 -7.31 7.98 -10.16
CA GLY A 30 -8.34 7.44 -11.05
C GLY A 30 -7.99 6.13 -11.79
N ARG A 31 -6.73 5.67 -11.73
CA ARG A 31 -6.29 4.39 -12.29
C ARG A 31 -6.07 3.32 -11.22
N VAL A 32 -5.59 3.73 -10.06
CA VAL A 32 -5.34 2.84 -8.91
C VAL A 32 -5.99 3.47 -7.68
N GLU A 33 -6.81 2.73 -6.96
CA GLU A 33 -7.41 3.20 -5.71
C GLU A 33 -6.36 3.38 -4.60
N PRO A 34 -6.60 4.27 -3.60
CA PRO A 34 -5.75 4.38 -2.42
C PRO A 34 -5.63 3.03 -1.72
N HIS A 35 -4.40 2.61 -1.42
CA HIS A 35 -4.13 1.28 -0.87
C HIS A 35 -2.82 1.25 -0.06
N PHE A 36 -2.68 0.23 0.78
CA PHE A 36 -1.38 -0.20 1.29
C PHE A 36 -0.82 -1.30 0.38
N THR A 37 0.39 -1.13 -0.14
CA THR A 37 1.11 -2.21 -0.83
C THR A 37 1.68 -3.17 0.21
N LEU A 38 1.27 -4.43 0.18
CA LEU A 38 1.73 -5.47 1.11
C LEU A 38 2.88 -6.31 0.53
N VAL A 39 2.84 -6.60 -0.76
CA VAL A 39 3.94 -7.22 -1.51
C VAL A 39 4.15 -6.40 -2.77
N PHE A 40 5.35 -5.85 -2.93
CA PHE A 40 5.72 -5.05 -4.10
C PHE A 40 5.68 -5.87 -5.39
N PRO A 41 5.54 -5.25 -6.56
CA PRO A 41 5.44 -5.96 -7.83
C PRO A 41 6.57 -6.97 -8.02
N PHE A 42 6.22 -8.22 -8.32
CA PHE A 42 7.13 -9.35 -8.48
C PHE A 42 6.74 -10.23 -9.67
N ALA A 43 7.64 -11.12 -10.06
CA ALA A 43 7.42 -12.10 -11.11
C ALA A 43 8.04 -13.47 -10.71
N GLY A 44 7.74 -14.50 -11.51
CA GLY A 44 8.37 -15.82 -11.37
C GLY A 44 7.72 -16.76 -10.36
N VAL A 45 6.55 -16.40 -9.81
CA VAL A 45 5.72 -17.27 -8.98
C VAL A 45 4.36 -17.44 -9.65
N PRO A 46 3.85 -18.68 -9.84
CA PRO A 46 2.52 -18.92 -10.41
C PRO A 46 1.40 -18.28 -9.57
N LEU A 47 0.36 -17.76 -10.23
CA LEU A 47 -0.76 -17.08 -9.58
C LEU A 47 -1.46 -17.98 -8.55
N ASP A 48 -1.68 -19.26 -8.88
CA ASP A 48 -2.34 -20.22 -7.97
C ASP A 48 -1.54 -20.42 -6.68
N ASP A 49 -0.20 -20.51 -6.78
CA ASP A 49 0.68 -20.64 -5.61
C ASP A 49 0.63 -19.38 -4.74
N VAL A 50 0.57 -18.18 -5.36
CA VAL A 50 0.43 -16.91 -4.65
C VAL A 50 -0.93 -16.82 -3.95
N LEU A 51 -2.00 -17.25 -4.62
CA LEU A 51 -3.36 -17.23 -4.07
C LEU A 51 -3.49 -18.15 -2.86
N ASP A 52 -2.98 -19.39 -2.95
CA ASP A 52 -3.03 -20.36 -1.85
C ASP A 52 -2.18 -19.91 -0.68
N HIS A 53 -1.00 -19.33 -0.94
CA HIS A 53 -0.15 -18.72 0.09
C HIS A 53 -0.88 -17.55 0.79
N ALA A 54 -1.44 -16.61 0.03
CA ALA A 54 -2.16 -15.47 0.58
C ALA A 54 -3.37 -15.90 1.43
N ARG A 55 -4.13 -16.91 1.01
CA ARG A 55 -5.23 -17.51 1.79
C ARG A 55 -4.75 -18.10 3.10
N SER A 56 -3.67 -18.87 3.06
CA SER A 56 -3.07 -19.48 4.26
C SER A 56 -2.65 -18.42 5.28
N ILE A 57 -2.04 -17.31 4.82
CA ILE A 57 -1.66 -16.20 5.70
C ILE A 57 -2.91 -15.47 6.24
N ALA A 58 -3.87 -15.17 5.38
CA ALA A 58 -5.08 -14.43 5.73
C ALA A 58 -5.94 -15.12 6.79
N ALA A 59 -6.02 -16.45 6.78
CA ALA A 59 -6.79 -17.23 7.75
C ALA A 59 -6.37 -16.94 9.22
N GLY A 60 -5.11 -16.60 9.44
CA GLY A 60 -4.57 -16.30 10.77
C GLY A 60 -4.43 -14.82 11.10
N VAL A 61 -5.06 -13.91 10.33
CA VAL A 61 -4.98 -12.45 10.52
C VAL A 61 -6.38 -11.86 10.62
N ALA A 62 -6.74 -11.30 11.76
CA ALA A 62 -7.98 -10.54 11.88
C ALA A 62 -7.95 -9.26 11.03
N PRO A 63 -9.12 -8.71 10.62
CA PRO A 63 -9.17 -7.39 10.01
C PRO A 63 -8.41 -6.34 10.82
N ILE A 64 -7.58 -5.54 10.15
CA ILE A 64 -6.62 -4.63 10.77
C ILE A 64 -7.21 -3.21 10.81
N PRO A 65 -7.55 -2.67 11.98
CA PRO A 65 -7.86 -1.25 12.11
C PRO A 65 -6.59 -0.42 11.89
N PHE A 66 -6.72 0.75 11.29
CA PHE A 66 -5.63 1.70 11.13
C PHE A 66 -6.14 3.14 11.27
N ARG A 67 -5.23 4.08 11.50
CA ARG A 67 -5.50 5.51 11.41
C ARG A 67 -4.35 6.20 10.69
N LEU A 68 -4.63 6.85 9.55
CA LEU A 68 -3.65 7.69 8.86
C LEU A 68 -3.62 9.06 9.55
N ALA A 69 -2.46 9.45 10.09
CA ALA A 69 -2.28 10.71 10.81
C ALA A 69 -0.99 11.45 10.42
N GLY A 70 -0.07 10.78 9.72
CA GLY A 70 1.19 11.37 9.28
C GLY A 70 1.21 11.70 7.79
N VAL A 71 1.94 12.75 7.43
CA VAL A 71 2.30 13.08 6.04
C VAL A 71 3.81 13.14 5.94
N ALA A 72 4.40 12.43 4.99
CA ALA A 72 5.85 12.41 4.80
C ALA A 72 6.24 12.50 3.32
N ALA A 73 7.25 13.33 3.05
CA ALA A 73 8.00 13.26 1.79
C ALA A 73 9.13 12.25 1.97
N VAL A 74 9.19 11.24 1.11
CA VAL A 74 10.17 10.16 1.18
C VAL A 74 10.93 10.10 -0.14
N PRO A 75 12.29 10.20 -0.13
CA PRO A 75 13.08 10.09 -1.35
C PRO A 75 13.02 8.67 -1.89
N ASP A 76 12.99 8.54 -3.21
CA ASP A 76 13.15 7.25 -3.88
C ASP A 76 14.64 6.84 -3.76
N PRO A 77 14.97 5.66 -3.23
CA PRO A 77 16.37 5.25 -3.04
C PRO A 77 17.12 5.00 -4.35
N LEU A 78 16.42 4.87 -5.48
CA LEU A 78 17.00 4.47 -6.78
C LEU A 78 16.98 5.59 -7.81
N SER A 79 16.36 6.74 -7.49
CA SER A 79 16.22 7.87 -8.43
C SER A 79 16.16 9.20 -7.68
N PRO A 80 16.31 10.35 -8.35
CA PRO A 80 16.12 11.67 -7.74
C PRO A 80 14.65 11.97 -7.38
N ALA A 81 13.72 11.10 -7.77
CA ALA A 81 12.30 11.25 -7.47
C ALA A 81 12.01 11.14 -5.96
N ALA A 82 10.82 11.55 -5.60
CA ALA A 82 10.32 11.40 -4.24
C ALA A 82 8.82 11.11 -4.24
N HIS A 83 8.36 10.52 -3.16
CA HIS A 83 6.97 10.20 -2.94
C HIS A 83 6.38 11.03 -1.80
N LEU A 84 5.09 11.27 -1.87
CA LEU A 84 4.30 11.82 -0.78
C LEU A 84 3.44 10.69 -0.22
N PHE A 85 3.63 10.39 1.06
CA PHE A 85 2.97 9.31 1.75
C PHE A 85 2.05 9.82 2.84
N LEU A 86 0.89 9.19 2.99
CA LEU A 86 0.14 9.19 4.24
C LEU A 86 0.59 8.00 5.07
N LEU A 87 0.92 8.24 6.33
CA LEU A 87 1.47 7.25 7.25
C LEU A 87 0.46 6.92 8.36
N PRO A 88 0.28 5.65 8.70
CA PRO A 88 -0.49 5.27 9.87
C PRO A 88 0.29 5.56 11.16
N ASP A 89 -0.41 5.98 12.21
CA ASP A 89 0.07 6.02 13.59
C ASP A 89 -0.61 4.95 14.47
N GLU A 90 -1.65 4.30 13.94
CA GLU A 90 -2.26 3.09 14.48
C GLU A 90 -2.33 2.02 13.38
N GLY A 91 -2.07 0.76 13.75
CA GLY A 91 -2.11 -0.39 12.84
C GLY A 91 -0.82 -0.63 12.05
N ASP A 92 0.14 0.29 12.09
CA ASP A 92 1.42 0.22 11.37
C ASP A 92 2.19 -1.07 11.63
N GLN A 93 2.33 -1.47 12.90
CA GLN A 93 3.01 -2.71 13.26
C GLN A 93 2.27 -3.94 12.74
N THR A 94 0.93 -3.98 12.85
CA THR A 94 0.14 -5.13 12.39
C THR A 94 0.16 -5.23 10.85
N ILE A 95 0.19 -4.12 10.13
CA ILE A 95 0.36 -4.08 8.68
C ILE A 95 1.77 -4.57 8.30
N SER A 96 2.80 -4.16 9.05
CA SER A 96 4.18 -4.63 8.86
C SER A 96 4.30 -6.14 9.12
N ASP A 97 3.69 -6.64 10.19
CA ASP A 97 3.67 -8.08 10.49
C ASP A 97 2.98 -8.89 9.37
N LEU A 98 1.91 -8.36 8.78
CA LEU A 98 1.25 -8.99 7.62
C LEU A 98 2.17 -9.01 6.40
N HIS A 99 2.86 -7.89 6.11
CA HIS A 99 3.87 -7.81 5.06
C HIS A 99 4.96 -8.88 5.24
N ASP A 100 5.54 -8.96 6.44
CA ASP A 100 6.61 -9.92 6.74
C ASP A 100 6.14 -11.38 6.59
N ARG A 101 4.91 -11.68 7.03
CA ARG A 101 4.31 -13.00 6.85
C ARG A 101 4.06 -13.34 5.39
N LEU A 102 3.65 -12.39 4.56
CA LEU A 102 3.47 -12.59 3.13
C LEU A 102 4.79 -12.88 2.42
N TYR A 103 5.90 -12.25 2.85
CA TYR A 103 7.25 -12.55 2.32
C TYR A 103 7.87 -13.81 2.94
N SER A 104 7.03 -14.81 3.26
CA SER A 104 7.48 -16.17 3.61
C SER A 104 7.14 -17.16 2.50
N GLY A 105 7.51 -18.43 2.67
CA GLY A 105 7.14 -19.51 1.76
C GLY A 105 7.50 -19.19 0.30
N VAL A 106 6.51 -19.22 -0.58
CA VAL A 106 6.70 -19.05 -2.03
C VAL A 106 7.18 -17.64 -2.42
N LEU A 107 6.93 -16.64 -1.58
CA LEU A 107 7.34 -15.24 -1.81
C LEU A 107 8.64 -14.84 -1.10
N ALA A 108 9.26 -15.71 -0.31
CA ALA A 108 10.45 -15.39 0.48
C ALA A 108 11.61 -14.82 -0.35
N ARG A 109 11.77 -15.30 -1.59
CA ARG A 109 12.83 -14.86 -2.50
C ARG A 109 12.59 -13.49 -3.15
N ASN A 110 11.38 -12.99 -3.05
CA ASN A 110 10.97 -11.71 -3.64
C ASN A 110 11.16 -10.54 -2.66
N LEU A 111 11.45 -10.80 -1.39
CA LEU A 111 11.79 -9.75 -0.42
C LEU A 111 13.16 -9.15 -0.78
N HIS A 112 13.19 -7.83 -0.94
CA HIS A 112 14.45 -7.13 -1.14
C HIS A 112 15.24 -7.07 0.17
N PRO A 113 16.48 -7.57 0.22
CA PRO A 113 17.20 -7.82 1.48
C PRO A 113 17.56 -6.56 2.27
N THR A 114 17.55 -5.39 1.63
CA THR A 114 17.90 -4.10 2.26
C THR A 114 16.71 -3.13 2.35
N ALA A 115 15.54 -3.51 1.86
CA ALA A 115 14.36 -2.66 1.94
C ALA A 115 13.74 -2.76 3.34
N VAL A 116 13.66 -1.63 4.03
CA VAL A 116 12.87 -1.51 5.25
C VAL A 116 11.44 -1.17 4.83
N TYR A 117 10.50 -2.03 5.21
CA TYR A 117 9.10 -1.77 4.92
C TYR A 117 8.56 -0.63 5.78
N LEU A 118 7.91 0.32 5.15
CA LEU A 118 7.18 1.39 5.80
C LEU A 118 5.73 1.32 5.31
N PRO A 119 4.75 0.99 6.17
CA PRO A 119 3.34 1.03 5.79
C PRO A 119 2.94 2.45 5.39
N HIS A 120 2.37 2.60 4.20
CA HIS A 120 1.98 3.91 3.69
C HIS A 120 0.91 3.82 2.61
N VAL A 121 0.21 4.93 2.42
CA VAL A 121 -0.64 5.18 1.25
C VAL A 121 0.03 6.25 0.40
N THR A 122 0.37 5.92 -0.85
CA THR A 122 0.96 6.90 -1.78
C THR A 122 -0.11 7.88 -2.25
N VAL A 123 0.17 9.18 -2.08
CA VAL A 123 -0.73 10.26 -2.52
C VAL A 123 -0.06 11.25 -3.46
N GLY A 124 1.22 11.05 -3.79
CA GLY A 124 1.91 11.87 -4.77
C GLY A 124 3.28 11.33 -5.17
N ARG A 125 3.74 11.76 -6.35
CA ARG A 125 5.09 11.49 -6.85
C ARG A 125 5.66 12.76 -7.49
N PHE A 126 6.92 13.05 -7.18
CA PHE A 126 7.65 14.25 -7.59
C PHE A 126 8.98 13.86 -8.22
N GLU A 127 9.46 14.67 -9.16
CA GLU A 127 10.79 14.50 -9.75
C GLU A 127 11.92 14.91 -8.79
N ARG A 128 11.59 15.76 -7.79
CA ARG A 128 12.54 16.30 -6.83
C ARG A 128 12.03 16.19 -5.41
N TYR A 129 12.89 15.81 -4.50
CA TYR A 129 12.55 15.69 -3.08
C TYR A 129 12.08 17.00 -2.44
N GLU A 130 12.68 18.15 -2.81
CA GLU A 130 12.29 19.47 -2.27
C GLU A 130 10.84 19.84 -2.63
N ASP A 131 10.36 19.45 -3.81
CA ASP A 131 8.98 19.68 -4.23
C ASP A 131 8.02 18.83 -3.42
N ALA A 132 8.37 17.56 -3.14
CA ALA A 132 7.60 16.68 -2.25
C ALA A 132 7.55 17.23 -0.81
N LYS A 133 8.65 17.79 -0.29
CA LYS A 133 8.68 18.43 1.05
C LYS A 133 7.75 19.64 1.10
N THR A 134 7.80 20.47 0.06
CA THR A 134 6.94 21.66 -0.04
C THR A 134 5.46 21.23 -0.08
N ALA A 135 5.13 20.21 -0.86
CA ALA A 135 3.78 19.64 -0.90
C ALA A 135 3.35 19.10 0.47
N ALA A 136 4.20 18.30 1.13
CA ALA A 136 3.91 17.77 2.47
C ALA A 136 3.60 18.88 3.48
N ALA A 137 4.42 19.95 3.50
CA ALA A 137 4.23 21.09 4.39
C ALA A 137 2.96 21.92 4.08
N SER A 138 2.41 21.82 2.88
CA SER A 138 1.20 22.54 2.47
C SER A 138 -0.10 21.80 2.79
N LEU A 139 -0.03 20.50 3.17
CA LEU A 139 -1.21 19.72 3.49
C LEU A 139 -1.70 20.01 4.92
N PRO A 140 -3.02 20.00 5.14
CA PRO A 140 -3.59 20.03 6.49
C PRO A 140 -3.21 18.75 7.25
N ALA A 141 -3.42 18.77 8.56
CA ALA A 141 -3.35 17.56 9.37
C ALA A 141 -4.37 16.53 8.86
N VAL A 142 -3.93 15.29 8.71
CA VAL A 142 -4.77 14.16 8.28
C VAL A 142 -5.19 13.39 9.53
N ASP A 143 -6.45 12.94 9.58
CA ASP A 143 -6.99 12.07 10.62
C ASP A 143 -8.05 11.15 10.00
N ILE A 144 -7.60 10.03 9.44
CA ILE A 144 -8.44 9.11 8.66
C ILE A 144 -8.41 7.73 9.28
N PRO A 145 -9.43 7.37 10.09
CA PRO A 145 -9.59 6.02 10.59
C PRO A 145 -10.12 5.09 9.50
N GLY A 146 -9.68 3.84 9.54
CA GLY A 146 -10.11 2.84 8.57
C GLY A 146 -9.82 1.43 9.01
N ARG A 147 -10.05 0.50 8.09
CA ARG A 147 -9.81 -0.93 8.29
C ARG A 147 -9.29 -1.57 7.01
N LEU A 148 -8.49 -2.61 7.16
CA LEU A 148 -8.13 -3.54 6.09
C LEU A 148 -8.79 -4.87 6.40
N SER A 149 -9.72 -5.33 5.57
CA SER A 149 -10.40 -6.63 5.72
C SER A 149 -10.15 -7.54 4.52
N VAL A 150 -9.59 -7.01 3.44
CA VAL A 150 -9.36 -7.72 2.20
C VAL A 150 -7.99 -7.39 1.65
N MET A 151 -7.22 -8.42 1.30
CA MET A 151 -6.06 -8.30 0.43
C MET A 151 -6.50 -8.57 -1.01
N THR A 152 -5.95 -7.83 -1.96
CA THR A 152 -6.16 -8.03 -3.39
C THR A 152 -4.86 -8.47 -4.04
N ILE A 153 -4.89 -9.55 -4.80
CA ILE A 153 -3.84 -9.93 -5.73
C ILE A 153 -4.19 -9.29 -7.06
N GLY A 154 -3.28 -8.48 -7.61
CA GLY A 154 -3.47 -7.79 -8.88
C GLY A 154 -2.33 -8.04 -9.85
N ASP A 155 -2.61 -7.77 -11.12
CA ASP A 155 -1.59 -7.67 -12.17
C ASP A 155 -1.24 -6.20 -12.41
N PHE A 156 0.02 -5.86 -12.18
CA PHE A 156 0.58 -4.52 -12.34
C PHE A 156 1.36 -4.42 -13.64
N ASP A 157 0.96 -3.51 -14.53
CA ASP A 157 1.59 -3.26 -15.83
C ASP A 157 2.59 -2.09 -15.84
N GLY A 158 2.74 -1.38 -14.73
CA GLY A 158 3.57 -0.17 -14.58
C GLY A 158 2.76 1.13 -14.61
N GLU A 159 1.51 1.10 -15.06
CA GLU A 159 0.62 2.26 -15.16
C GLU A 159 -0.71 2.08 -14.41
N GLY A 160 -1.06 0.84 -14.09
CA GLY A 160 -2.28 0.49 -13.39
C GLY A 160 -2.23 -0.91 -12.79
N VAL A 161 -3.27 -1.28 -12.07
CA VAL A 161 -3.44 -2.61 -11.49
C VAL A 161 -4.80 -3.15 -11.87
N GLU A 162 -4.83 -4.37 -12.44
CA GLU A 162 -6.04 -5.15 -12.62
C GLU A 162 -6.22 -6.09 -11.42
N ASP A 163 -7.38 -6.02 -10.76
CA ASP A 163 -7.73 -6.91 -9.65
C ASP A 163 -7.97 -8.34 -10.16
N LEU A 164 -7.18 -9.30 -9.72
CA LEU A 164 -7.35 -10.71 -10.10
C LEU A 164 -8.14 -11.48 -9.03
N HIS A 165 -7.74 -11.40 -7.77
CA HIS A 165 -8.36 -12.12 -6.67
C HIS A 165 -8.43 -11.29 -5.40
N ASN A 166 -9.54 -11.45 -4.66
CA ASN A 166 -9.72 -10.90 -3.32
C ASN A 166 -9.64 -11.99 -2.27
N VAL A 167 -8.85 -11.77 -1.22
CA VAL A 167 -8.63 -12.69 -0.10
C VAL A 167 -9.02 -11.97 1.20
N ARG A 168 -10.06 -12.46 1.88
CA ARG A 168 -10.53 -11.87 3.15
C ARG A 168 -9.62 -12.25 4.29
N LEU A 169 -9.31 -11.29 5.16
CA LEU A 169 -8.63 -11.53 6.42
C LEU A 169 -9.60 -12.18 7.42
N GLY A 170 -9.10 -13.13 8.23
CA GLY A 170 -9.89 -13.87 9.21
C GLY A 170 -10.88 -14.86 8.63
N ALA A 171 -10.86 -15.13 7.32
CA ALA A 171 -11.67 -16.18 6.72
C ALA A 171 -11.01 -17.56 6.94
N PRO A 172 -11.79 -18.58 7.34
CA PRO A 172 -11.28 -19.96 7.49
C PRO A 172 -10.90 -20.59 6.14
#